data_55d13094a2166b4c3850be52731cedad
#
_entry.id   55d13094a2166b4c3850be52731cedad
#
_cell.length_a   1.000
_cell.length_b   1.000
_cell.length_c   1.000
_cell.angle_alpha   90.00
_cell.angle_beta   90.00
_cell.angle_gamma   90.00
#
_symmetry.space_group_name_H-M   'P 1'
#
loop_
_entity.id
_entity.type
_entity.pdbx_description
1 polymer ?
#
loop_
_entity_poly.entity_id
_entity_poly.type
_entity_poly.pdbx_seq_one_letter_code
_entity_poly.pdbx_strand_id
1 'polypeptide(L)'
;MNLGHDRASVIRGAAYPVATLRCVSDHLDPSGAAADGPAGTDDDYMADEQYREAVVDLLGALAYGELTAFERLADDATFAPTIADKAALARMAVAEYHHFELLRDRLEELGAMPERAMEPFTEALHSFHERTAPGDWLEGLVKAYVGDGIAEDFYREVSAYVDGSTRALVLRVLEDTGHSEFAVDRVRAAIAEDPRRAGRLALWGRRLVGEALSQAQRVAAERDALSTLLVGGVDRPGADLAEVGRMFARLTENHTRRMAALGLSA
;
A
#
# COMPACT_ATOMS: atom_id res chain seq x y z
N MET A 1 -47.61 5.10 51.44
CA MET A 1 -46.44 5.81 51.97
C MET A 1 -45.48 6.01 50.81
N ASN A 2 -45.44 7.21 50.41
CA ASN A 2 -44.71 7.89 49.35
C ASN A 2 -43.23 7.84 49.59
N LEU A 3 -42.40 7.69 48.53
CA LEU A 3 -41.19 8.44 48.28
C LEU A 3 -40.53 7.98 46.95
N GLY A 4 -40.78 8.82 45.96
CA GLY A 4 -40.01 8.85 44.73
C GLY A 4 -38.59 9.36 44.97
N HIS A 5 -37.68 8.95 44.13
CA HIS A 5 -36.49 9.71 43.79
C HIS A 5 -36.12 9.48 42.33
N ASP A 6 -36.51 10.46 41.59
CA ASP A 6 -36.01 10.86 40.27
C ASP A 6 -34.50 11.15 40.34
N ARG A 7 -33.69 10.50 39.50
CA ARG A 7 -32.35 10.98 39.12
C ARG A 7 -32.09 10.72 37.64
N ALA A 8 -32.68 11.56 36.82
CA ALA A 8 -32.15 11.79 35.48
C ALA A 8 -30.81 12.53 35.61
N SER A 9 -29.69 11.80 35.42
CA SER A 9 -28.37 12.40 35.29
C SER A 9 -28.10 12.68 33.83
N VAL A 10 -28.13 13.96 33.49
CA VAL A 10 -27.77 14.57 32.21
C VAL A 10 -26.29 14.30 31.94
N ILE A 11 -25.99 13.41 30.98
CA ILE A 11 -24.65 13.32 30.40
C ILE A 11 -24.52 14.48 29.41
N ARG A 12 -23.87 15.55 29.85
CA ARG A 12 -23.43 16.64 28.98
C ARG A 12 -22.32 16.10 28.07
N GLY A 13 -22.59 16.08 26.77
CA GLY A 13 -21.59 15.81 25.75
C GLY A 13 -20.47 16.84 25.81
N ALA A 14 -19.27 16.39 26.07
CA ALA A 14 -18.07 17.17 25.82
C ALA A 14 -17.86 17.22 24.31
N ALA A 15 -18.16 18.36 23.70
CA ALA A 15 -17.75 18.65 22.34
C ALA A 15 -16.24 18.86 22.35
N TYR A 16 -15.51 17.96 21.70
CA TYR A 16 -14.10 18.19 21.38
C TYR A 16 -14.03 19.21 20.25
N PRO A 17 -13.20 20.27 20.37
CA PRO A 17 -13.00 21.19 19.28
C PRO A 17 -12.27 20.46 18.15
N VAL A 18 -12.87 20.47 16.97
CA VAL A 18 -12.21 20.10 15.72
C VAL A 18 -11.11 21.14 15.48
N ALA A 19 -9.90 20.83 15.91
CA ALA A 19 -8.73 21.59 15.54
C ALA A 19 -8.50 21.33 14.04
N THR A 20 -8.83 22.33 13.22
CA THR A 20 -8.42 22.42 11.83
C THR A 20 -6.90 22.49 11.76
N LEU A 21 -6.23 21.36 11.73
CA LEU A 21 -4.83 21.29 11.33
C LEU A 21 -4.81 21.55 9.81
N ARG A 22 -4.47 22.80 9.46
CA ARG A 22 -4.05 23.13 8.11
C ARG A 22 -2.87 22.22 7.77
N CYS A 23 -3.05 21.35 6.77
CA CYS A 23 -1.96 20.75 6.04
C CYS A 23 -1.02 21.87 5.61
N VAL A 24 0.17 21.88 6.17
CA VAL A 24 1.29 22.62 5.60
C VAL A 24 1.65 21.85 4.34
N SER A 25 1.08 22.30 3.22
CA SER A 25 1.55 21.93 1.90
C SER A 25 2.91 22.62 1.72
N ASP A 26 3.96 21.97 2.18
CA ASP A 26 5.28 22.36 1.76
C ASP A 26 5.38 22.09 0.27
N HIS A 27 5.60 23.18 -0.46
CA HIS A 27 5.84 23.23 -1.88
C HIS A 27 6.97 22.26 -2.25
N LEU A 28 6.61 21.05 -2.71
CA LEU A 28 7.47 20.31 -3.60
C LEU A 28 7.37 21.02 -4.95
N ASP A 29 8.47 21.65 -5.33
CA ASP A 29 8.67 22.27 -6.63
C ASP A 29 8.36 21.22 -7.73
N PRO A 30 7.35 21.40 -8.60
CA PRO A 30 7.03 20.46 -9.65
C PRO A 30 7.96 20.54 -10.86
N SER A 31 9.12 21.20 -10.73
CA SER A 31 10.09 21.37 -11.84
C SER A 31 11.12 20.24 -11.97
N GLY A 32 10.93 19.09 -11.27
CA GLY A 32 11.55 17.83 -11.68
C GLY A 32 10.84 17.34 -12.92
N ALA A 33 11.49 17.38 -14.08
CA ALA A 33 11.00 17.07 -15.40
C ALA A 33 9.93 15.96 -15.39
N ALA A 34 8.67 16.35 -15.50
CA ALA A 34 7.65 15.45 -15.98
C ALA A 34 8.13 15.01 -17.35
N ALA A 35 8.52 13.75 -17.51
CA ALA A 35 8.59 13.16 -18.82
C ALA A 35 7.24 13.45 -19.46
N ASP A 36 7.24 14.13 -20.62
CA ASP A 36 6.04 14.30 -21.41
C ASP A 36 5.37 12.93 -21.48
N GLY A 37 4.14 12.86 -20.99
CA GLY A 37 3.39 11.60 -21.01
C GLY A 37 3.38 11.06 -22.42
N PRO A 38 3.22 9.75 -22.60
CA PRO A 38 3.34 9.10 -23.89
C PRO A 38 2.50 9.83 -24.95
N ALA A 39 3.07 10.02 -26.13
CA ALA A 39 2.50 10.83 -27.24
C ALA A 39 1.28 10.21 -27.93
N GLY A 40 0.77 9.03 -27.47
CA GLY A 40 -0.40 8.32 -27.98
C GLY A 40 -1.63 8.51 -27.10
N THR A 41 -2.81 8.18 -27.63
CA THR A 41 -4.03 8.07 -26.82
C THR A 41 -4.04 6.75 -26.05
N ASP A 42 -4.82 6.65 -24.95
CA ASP A 42 -4.96 5.41 -24.18
C ASP A 42 -5.38 4.24 -25.08
N ASP A 43 -6.26 4.49 -26.08
CA ASP A 43 -6.70 3.49 -27.05
C ASP A 43 -5.56 3.00 -27.97
N ASP A 44 -4.64 3.88 -28.36
CA ASP A 44 -3.49 3.52 -29.19
C ASP A 44 -2.54 2.57 -28.43
N TYR A 45 -2.33 2.84 -27.14
CA TYR A 45 -1.51 1.96 -26.28
C TYR A 45 -2.15 0.61 -26.04
N MET A 46 -3.47 0.58 -25.80
CA MET A 46 -4.21 -0.66 -25.56
C MET A 46 -4.37 -1.54 -26.82
N ALA A 47 -4.13 -0.98 -28.02
CA ALA A 47 -4.07 -1.74 -29.28
C ALA A 47 -2.79 -2.59 -29.40
N ASP A 48 -1.71 -2.23 -28.69
CA ASP A 48 -0.49 -3.05 -28.59
C ASP A 48 -0.73 -4.21 -27.62
N GLU A 49 -0.70 -5.44 -28.15
CA GLU A 49 -0.98 -6.66 -27.37
C GLU A 49 0.04 -6.87 -26.24
N GLN A 50 1.32 -6.57 -26.50
CA GLN A 50 2.37 -6.70 -25.47
C GLN A 50 2.19 -5.70 -24.31
N TYR A 51 1.79 -4.48 -24.66
CA TYR A 51 1.47 -3.48 -23.64
C TYR A 51 0.22 -3.86 -22.84
N ARG A 52 -0.83 -4.30 -23.51
CA ARG A 52 -2.05 -4.76 -22.84
C ARG A 52 -1.78 -5.92 -21.89
N GLU A 53 -0.96 -6.91 -22.30
CA GLU A 53 -0.51 -8.00 -21.43
C GLU A 53 0.22 -7.46 -20.19
N ALA A 54 1.13 -6.50 -20.38
CA ALA A 54 1.87 -5.90 -19.28
C ALA A 54 0.98 -5.12 -18.29
N VAL A 55 -0.05 -4.42 -18.80
CA VAL A 55 -1.06 -3.74 -17.96
C VAL A 55 -1.92 -4.76 -17.22
N VAL A 56 -2.33 -5.85 -17.87
CA VAL A 56 -3.09 -6.94 -17.21
C VAL A 56 -2.26 -7.58 -16.11
N ASP A 57 -0.97 -7.80 -16.32
CA ASP A 57 -0.05 -8.30 -15.29
C ASP A 57 0.06 -7.33 -14.11
N LEU A 58 0.23 -6.03 -14.38
CA LEU A 58 0.30 -5.02 -13.34
C LEU A 58 -0.98 -4.99 -12.49
N LEU A 59 -2.14 -4.97 -13.15
CA LEU A 59 -3.43 -4.96 -12.46
C LEU A 59 -3.69 -6.28 -11.71
N GLY A 60 -3.26 -7.41 -12.26
CA GLY A 60 -3.34 -8.72 -11.62
C GLY A 60 -2.48 -8.80 -10.35
N ALA A 61 -1.26 -8.28 -10.41
CA ALA A 61 -0.38 -8.20 -9.24
C ALA A 61 -0.97 -7.32 -8.13
N LEU A 62 -1.48 -6.14 -8.49
CA LEU A 62 -2.18 -5.24 -7.57
C LEU A 62 -3.42 -5.90 -6.98
N ALA A 63 -4.32 -6.45 -7.82
CA ALA A 63 -5.56 -7.06 -7.37
C ALA A 63 -5.32 -8.22 -6.37
N TYR A 64 -4.30 -9.05 -6.62
CA TYR A 64 -3.96 -10.11 -5.68
C TYR A 64 -3.30 -9.54 -4.41
N GLY A 65 -2.53 -8.47 -4.53
CA GLY A 65 -1.98 -7.72 -3.38
C GLY A 65 -3.10 -7.23 -2.45
N GLU A 66 -4.08 -6.51 -2.98
CA GLU A 66 -5.21 -5.98 -2.21
C GLU A 66 -6.06 -7.09 -1.58
N LEU A 67 -6.33 -8.17 -2.33
CA LEU A 67 -7.08 -9.31 -1.80
C LEU A 67 -6.36 -9.97 -0.62
N THR A 68 -5.03 -10.14 -0.70
CA THR A 68 -4.25 -10.71 0.41
C THR A 68 -4.06 -9.72 1.55
N ALA A 69 -4.00 -8.42 1.30
CA ALA A 69 -3.99 -7.38 2.33
C ALA A 69 -5.29 -7.40 3.14
N PHE A 70 -6.46 -7.51 2.47
CA PHE A 70 -7.75 -7.73 3.13
C PHE A 70 -7.70 -8.93 4.08
N GLU A 71 -7.25 -10.10 3.61
CA GLU A 71 -7.17 -11.32 4.42
C GLU A 71 -6.27 -11.12 5.64
N ARG A 72 -5.08 -10.52 5.45
CA ARG A 72 -4.11 -10.30 6.54
C ARG A 72 -4.62 -9.32 7.58
N LEU A 73 -5.18 -8.19 7.19
CA LEU A 73 -5.75 -7.21 8.12
C LEU A 73 -6.93 -7.80 8.91
N ALA A 74 -7.76 -8.63 8.28
CA ALA A 74 -8.86 -9.32 8.96
C ALA A 74 -8.33 -10.35 9.99
N ASP A 75 -7.29 -11.11 9.66
CA ASP A 75 -6.62 -12.03 10.57
C ASP A 75 -5.94 -11.27 11.73
N ASP A 76 -5.19 -10.22 11.44
CA ASP A 76 -4.46 -9.41 12.42
C ASP A 76 -5.42 -8.69 13.39
N ALA A 77 -6.66 -8.40 12.97
CA ALA A 77 -7.69 -7.89 13.85
C ALA A 77 -8.03 -8.84 15.02
N THR A 78 -7.66 -10.12 14.93
CA THR A 78 -7.82 -11.08 16.05
C THR A 78 -6.85 -10.81 17.19
N PHE A 79 -5.69 -10.19 16.92
CA PHE A 79 -4.68 -9.81 17.93
C PHE A 79 -4.93 -8.43 18.55
N ALA A 80 -5.93 -7.68 18.06
CA ALA A 80 -6.20 -6.32 18.51
C ALA A 80 -6.50 -6.28 20.02
N PRO A 81 -5.81 -5.41 20.80
CA PRO A 81 -5.94 -5.36 22.25
C PRO A 81 -7.29 -4.82 22.73
N THR A 82 -7.98 -4.04 21.89
CA THR A 82 -9.31 -3.48 22.21
C THR A 82 -10.30 -3.69 21.10
N ILE A 83 -11.60 -3.60 21.43
CA ILE A 83 -12.67 -3.64 20.42
C ILE A 83 -12.54 -2.48 19.42
N ALA A 84 -12.08 -1.30 19.88
CA ALA A 84 -11.88 -0.15 19.02
C ALA A 84 -10.76 -0.40 18.00
N ASP A 85 -9.63 -0.97 18.43
CA ASP A 85 -8.54 -1.34 17.53
C ASP A 85 -8.96 -2.43 16.55
N LYS A 86 -9.71 -3.43 17.02
CA LYS A 86 -10.30 -4.45 16.15
C LYS A 86 -11.20 -3.86 15.07
N ALA A 87 -12.07 -2.94 15.44
CA ALA A 87 -12.97 -2.26 14.50
C ALA A 87 -12.21 -1.37 13.51
N ALA A 88 -11.09 -0.78 13.94
CA ALA A 88 -10.21 -0.02 13.06
C ALA A 88 -9.59 -0.91 11.98
N LEU A 89 -8.95 -2.04 12.37
CA LEU A 89 -8.38 -2.97 11.38
C LEU A 89 -9.43 -3.58 10.46
N ALA A 90 -10.60 -3.95 10.99
CA ALA A 90 -11.67 -4.47 10.15
C ALA A 90 -12.13 -3.46 9.09
N ARG A 91 -12.15 -2.16 9.42
CA ARG A 91 -12.46 -1.11 8.43
C ARG A 91 -11.36 -0.97 7.39
N MET A 92 -10.08 -1.07 7.80
CA MET A 92 -8.95 -1.08 6.88
C MET A 92 -9.05 -2.27 5.92
N ALA A 93 -9.30 -3.47 6.42
CA ALA A 93 -9.52 -4.66 5.59
C ALA A 93 -10.64 -4.45 4.55
N VAL A 94 -11.76 -3.83 4.93
CA VAL A 94 -12.84 -3.53 3.98
C VAL A 94 -12.39 -2.55 2.90
N ALA A 95 -11.53 -1.59 3.20
CA ALA A 95 -10.98 -0.67 2.20
C ALA A 95 -10.12 -1.42 1.17
N GLU A 96 -9.25 -2.35 1.59
CA GLU A 96 -8.46 -3.18 0.68
C GLU A 96 -9.34 -4.03 -0.25
N TYR A 97 -10.44 -4.58 0.30
CA TYR A 97 -11.38 -5.33 -0.53
C TYR A 97 -12.05 -4.44 -1.59
N HIS A 98 -12.37 -3.18 -1.28
CA HIS A 98 -12.88 -2.24 -2.27
C HIS A 98 -11.85 -1.87 -3.33
N HIS A 99 -10.58 -1.76 -2.97
CA HIS A 99 -9.48 -1.57 -3.93
C HIS A 99 -9.39 -2.76 -4.88
N PHE A 100 -9.45 -3.99 -4.34
CA PHE A 100 -9.53 -5.21 -5.15
C PHE A 100 -10.72 -5.18 -6.13
N GLU A 101 -11.92 -4.77 -5.70
CA GLU A 101 -13.08 -4.67 -6.59
C GLU A 101 -12.85 -3.72 -7.77
N LEU A 102 -12.22 -2.57 -7.54
CA LEU A 102 -11.89 -1.62 -8.61
C LEU A 102 -10.92 -2.21 -9.64
N LEU A 103 -9.93 -2.95 -9.17
CA LEU A 103 -8.93 -3.59 -10.04
C LEU A 103 -9.53 -4.77 -10.82
N ARG A 104 -10.37 -5.58 -10.15
CA ARG A 104 -11.13 -6.66 -10.77
C ARG A 104 -12.01 -6.13 -11.91
N ASP A 105 -12.80 -5.10 -11.65
CA ASP A 105 -13.71 -4.51 -12.62
C ASP A 105 -12.92 -3.99 -13.83
N ARG A 106 -11.75 -3.39 -13.62
CA ARG A 106 -10.88 -2.95 -14.71
C ARG A 106 -10.30 -4.10 -15.52
N LEU A 107 -9.90 -5.19 -14.90
CA LEU A 107 -9.45 -6.40 -15.61
C LEU A 107 -10.57 -6.95 -16.50
N GLU A 108 -11.81 -7.01 -15.99
CA GLU A 108 -12.98 -7.44 -16.77
C GLU A 108 -13.26 -6.51 -17.95
N GLU A 109 -13.16 -5.18 -17.78
CA GLU A 109 -13.29 -4.20 -18.87
C GLU A 109 -12.25 -4.41 -19.98
N LEU A 110 -11.02 -4.83 -19.61
CA LEU A 110 -9.95 -5.18 -20.55
C LEU A 110 -10.15 -6.55 -21.21
N GLY A 111 -11.22 -7.28 -20.86
CA GLY A 111 -11.51 -8.62 -21.36
C GLY A 111 -10.62 -9.70 -20.74
N ALA A 112 -9.91 -9.40 -19.64
CA ALA A 112 -9.12 -10.37 -18.91
C ALA A 112 -9.98 -11.08 -17.85
N MET A 113 -9.63 -12.33 -17.54
CA MET A 113 -10.23 -13.06 -16.41
C MET A 113 -9.43 -12.71 -15.14
N PRO A 114 -10.02 -12.07 -14.12
CA PRO A 114 -9.29 -11.59 -12.94
C PRO A 114 -8.49 -12.71 -12.24
N GLU A 115 -9.06 -13.89 -12.10
CA GLU A 115 -8.40 -15.02 -11.45
C GLU A 115 -7.14 -15.45 -12.21
N ARG A 116 -7.19 -15.45 -13.55
CA ARG A 116 -6.03 -15.77 -14.39
C ARG A 116 -4.97 -14.69 -14.38
N ALA A 117 -5.39 -13.42 -14.29
CA ALA A 117 -4.47 -12.30 -14.17
C ALA A 117 -3.73 -12.31 -12.83
N MET A 118 -4.39 -12.73 -11.75
CA MET A 118 -3.80 -12.82 -10.40
C MET A 118 -2.93 -14.06 -10.18
N GLU A 119 -3.25 -15.19 -10.83
CA GLU A 119 -2.62 -16.51 -10.60
C GLU A 119 -1.08 -16.47 -10.62
N PRO A 120 -0.39 -15.76 -11.55
CA PRO A 120 1.07 -15.73 -11.61
C PRO A 120 1.75 -15.13 -10.37
N PHE A 121 1.02 -14.34 -9.57
CA PHE A 121 1.55 -13.61 -8.43
C PHE A 121 1.31 -14.32 -7.09
N THR A 122 0.48 -15.37 -7.09
CA THR A 122 0.04 -16.07 -5.88
C THR A 122 1.21 -16.62 -5.08
N GLU A 123 2.15 -17.28 -5.73
CA GLU A 123 3.30 -17.93 -5.06
C GLU A 123 4.23 -16.90 -4.42
N ALA A 124 4.50 -15.78 -5.10
CA ALA A 124 5.38 -14.74 -4.59
C ALA A 124 4.78 -14.04 -3.35
N LEU A 125 3.49 -13.65 -3.43
CA LEU A 125 2.81 -13.02 -2.30
C LEU A 125 2.59 -14.00 -1.14
N HIS A 126 2.21 -15.24 -1.42
CA HIS A 126 2.08 -16.27 -0.39
C HIS A 126 3.42 -16.49 0.34
N SER A 127 4.52 -16.65 -0.39
CA SER A 127 5.87 -16.79 0.17
C SER A 127 6.27 -15.56 1.01
N PHE A 128 5.94 -14.35 0.57
CA PHE A 128 6.13 -13.14 1.37
C PHE A 128 5.37 -13.22 2.69
N HIS A 129 4.08 -13.54 2.66
CA HIS A 129 3.24 -13.59 3.86
C HIS A 129 3.66 -14.68 4.83
N GLU A 130 4.04 -15.86 4.36
CA GLU A 130 4.57 -16.93 5.22
C GLU A 130 5.86 -16.53 5.93
N ARG A 131 6.79 -15.91 5.20
CA ARG A 131 8.09 -15.50 5.76
C ARG A 131 7.99 -14.26 6.64
N THR A 132 6.90 -13.54 6.54
CA THR A 132 6.59 -12.33 7.30
C THR A 132 5.31 -12.48 8.12
N ALA A 133 5.02 -13.67 8.65
CA ALA A 133 3.92 -13.87 9.57
C ALA A 133 4.20 -13.10 10.87
N PRO A 134 3.34 -12.14 11.29
CA PRO A 134 3.54 -11.38 12.52
C PRO A 134 3.32 -12.27 13.73
N GLY A 135 4.16 -12.13 14.75
CA GLY A 135 4.05 -12.85 16.01
C GLY A 135 3.16 -12.17 17.05
N ASP A 136 2.84 -10.89 16.83
CA ASP A 136 1.96 -10.12 17.72
C ASP A 136 1.33 -8.92 16.99
N TRP A 137 0.43 -8.23 17.72
CA TRP A 137 -0.26 -7.03 17.27
C TRP A 137 0.65 -5.94 16.66
N LEU A 138 1.78 -5.64 17.33
CA LEU A 138 2.67 -4.58 16.87
C LEU A 138 3.44 -4.96 15.61
N GLU A 139 3.81 -6.22 15.47
CA GLU A 139 4.41 -6.74 14.24
C GLU A 139 3.42 -6.71 13.07
N GLY A 140 2.13 -6.99 13.33
CA GLY A 140 1.05 -6.83 12.34
C GLY A 140 0.93 -5.38 11.86
N LEU A 141 0.87 -4.42 12.78
CA LEU A 141 0.81 -3.00 12.45
C LEU A 141 2.04 -2.50 11.68
N VAL A 142 3.24 -2.90 12.09
CA VAL A 142 4.48 -2.56 11.37
C VAL A 142 4.47 -3.19 9.98
N LYS A 143 3.97 -4.43 9.84
CA LYS A 143 3.88 -5.10 8.54
C LYS A 143 2.91 -4.36 7.61
N ALA A 144 1.71 -4.02 8.06
CA ALA A 144 0.75 -3.27 7.29
C ALA A 144 1.36 -1.92 6.83
N TYR A 145 1.94 -1.14 7.74
CA TYR A 145 2.47 0.18 7.41
C TYR A 145 3.76 0.17 6.56
N VAL A 146 4.69 -0.73 6.84
CA VAL A 146 5.98 -0.81 6.13
C VAL A 146 5.86 -1.66 4.87
N GLY A 147 5.17 -2.80 4.94
CA GLY A 147 5.04 -3.73 3.81
C GLY A 147 4.19 -3.14 2.69
N ASP A 148 3.00 -2.67 3.02
CA ASP A 148 2.09 -2.06 2.06
C ASP A 148 2.71 -0.77 1.49
N GLY A 149 3.29 0.08 2.35
CA GLY A 149 3.94 1.30 1.90
C GLY A 149 5.12 1.11 0.94
N ILE A 150 5.85 -0.01 0.98
CA ILE A 150 6.89 -0.31 -0.02
C ILE A 150 6.26 -0.72 -1.35
N ALA A 151 5.20 -1.54 -1.31
CA ALA A 151 4.46 -1.93 -2.50
C ALA A 151 3.80 -0.71 -3.16
N GLU A 152 3.16 0.16 -2.38
CA GLU A 152 2.57 1.42 -2.85
C GLU A 152 3.59 2.31 -3.55
N ASP A 153 4.76 2.52 -2.95
CA ASP A 153 5.83 3.33 -3.56
C ASP A 153 6.26 2.74 -4.90
N PHE A 154 6.45 1.42 -4.96
CA PHE A 154 6.83 0.74 -6.19
C PHE A 154 5.77 0.90 -7.28
N TYR A 155 4.50 0.65 -6.98
CA TYR A 155 3.41 0.79 -7.94
C TYR A 155 3.20 2.25 -8.38
N ARG A 156 3.42 3.21 -7.48
CA ARG A 156 3.40 4.63 -7.82
C ARG A 156 4.47 5.00 -8.83
N GLU A 157 5.68 4.48 -8.67
CA GLU A 157 6.77 4.66 -9.63
C GLU A 157 6.43 4.00 -10.99
N VAL A 158 5.94 2.76 -10.99
CA VAL A 158 5.54 2.06 -12.21
C VAL A 158 4.39 2.77 -12.92
N SER A 159 3.47 3.38 -12.18
CA SER A 159 2.33 4.11 -12.74
C SER A 159 2.72 5.29 -13.62
N ALA A 160 3.95 5.78 -13.53
CA ALA A 160 4.46 6.83 -14.42
C ALA A 160 4.67 6.34 -15.86
N TYR A 161 4.72 5.04 -16.10
CA TYR A 161 5.03 4.40 -17.38
C TYR A 161 3.82 3.74 -18.05
N VAL A 162 2.62 3.91 -17.49
CA VAL A 162 1.37 3.39 -18.06
C VAL A 162 0.49 4.52 -18.57
N ASP A 163 -0.52 4.17 -19.36
CA ASP A 163 -1.53 5.10 -19.89
C ASP A 163 -2.28 5.85 -18.80
N GLY A 164 -2.93 6.97 -19.21
CA GLY A 164 -3.58 7.88 -18.27
C GLY A 164 -4.69 7.23 -17.45
N SER A 165 -5.49 6.36 -18.05
CA SER A 165 -6.60 5.68 -17.38
C SER A 165 -6.11 4.63 -16.36
N THR A 166 -5.13 3.83 -16.72
CA THR A 166 -4.49 2.86 -15.83
C THR A 166 -3.78 3.57 -14.70
N ARG A 167 -3.03 4.65 -14.99
CA ARG A 167 -2.38 5.46 -13.95
C ARG A 167 -3.37 6.05 -12.95
N ALA A 168 -4.47 6.62 -13.44
CA ALA A 168 -5.50 7.20 -12.57
C ALA A 168 -6.11 6.16 -11.63
N LEU A 169 -6.37 4.94 -12.14
CA LEU A 169 -6.85 3.82 -11.32
C LEU A 169 -5.83 3.41 -10.26
N VAL A 170 -4.57 3.17 -10.66
CA VAL A 170 -3.50 2.79 -9.72
C VAL A 170 -3.36 3.83 -8.61
N LEU A 171 -3.28 5.12 -8.95
CA LEU A 171 -3.14 6.18 -7.95
C LEU A 171 -4.35 6.26 -7.01
N ARG A 172 -5.57 5.99 -7.49
CA ARG A 172 -6.78 5.95 -6.66
C ARG A 172 -6.76 4.77 -5.67
N VAL A 173 -6.29 3.61 -6.10
CA VAL A 173 -6.13 2.42 -5.24
C VAL A 173 -5.06 2.66 -4.17
N LEU A 174 -4.01 3.41 -4.48
CA LEU A 174 -2.91 3.72 -3.56
C LEU A 174 -3.20 4.96 -2.65
N GLU A 175 -4.44 5.44 -2.56
CA GLU A 175 -4.80 6.52 -1.64
C GLU A 175 -4.86 6.00 -0.20
N ASP A 176 -4.05 6.61 0.70
CA ASP A 176 -4.09 6.30 2.13
C ASP A 176 -5.44 6.73 2.75
N THR A 177 -6.19 5.77 3.26
CA THR A 177 -7.47 5.98 3.92
C THR A 177 -7.36 6.13 5.43
N GLY A 178 -6.18 6.56 5.95
CA GLY A 178 -5.89 6.77 7.37
C GLY A 178 -5.26 5.57 8.07
N HIS A 179 -4.83 4.56 7.32
CA HIS A 179 -4.15 3.37 7.82
C HIS A 179 -2.80 3.72 8.44
N SER A 180 -2.04 4.57 7.77
CA SER A 180 -0.72 5.02 8.20
C SER A 180 -0.75 5.72 9.55
N GLU A 181 -1.67 6.65 9.77
CA GLU A 181 -1.79 7.38 11.05
C GLU A 181 -2.11 6.44 12.21
N PHE A 182 -3.06 5.53 12.01
CA PHE A 182 -3.44 4.55 13.03
C PHE A 182 -2.26 3.67 13.44
N ALA A 183 -1.52 3.10 12.49
CA ALA A 183 -0.37 2.25 12.76
C ALA A 183 0.74 3.01 13.49
N VAL A 184 1.06 4.23 13.03
CA VAL A 184 2.08 5.10 13.63
C VAL A 184 1.73 5.41 15.09
N ASP A 185 0.51 5.82 15.37
CA ASP A 185 0.07 6.19 16.72
C ASP A 185 0.17 5.01 17.68
N ARG A 186 -0.29 3.82 17.29
CA ARG A 186 -0.26 2.63 18.14
C ARG A 186 1.15 2.13 18.40
N VAL A 187 2.00 2.10 17.37
CA VAL A 187 3.39 1.66 17.51
C VAL A 187 4.18 2.64 18.38
N ARG A 188 4.05 3.95 18.15
CA ARG A 188 4.72 4.97 18.98
C ARG A 188 4.27 4.94 20.42
N ALA A 189 2.97 4.79 20.69
CA ALA A 189 2.45 4.65 22.06
C ALA A 189 3.06 3.43 22.75
N ALA A 190 3.12 2.29 22.07
CA ALA A 190 3.71 1.07 22.62
C ALA A 190 5.22 1.18 22.90
N ILE A 191 5.97 1.91 22.05
CA ILE A 191 7.40 2.19 22.26
C ILE A 191 7.58 3.15 23.44
N ALA A 192 6.71 4.14 23.62
CA ALA A 192 6.75 5.05 24.76
C ALA A 192 6.52 4.33 26.10
N GLU A 193 5.66 3.31 26.11
CA GLU A 193 5.42 2.46 27.30
C GLU A 193 6.62 1.53 27.60
N ASP A 194 7.24 0.94 26.57
CA ASP A 194 8.39 0.05 26.71
C ASP A 194 9.38 0.26 25.54
N PRO A 195 10.44 1.08 25.76
CA PRO A 195 11.44 1.38 24.72
C PRO A 195 12.19 0.16 24.17
N ARG A 196 12.20 -0.97 24.88
CA ARG A 196 12.86 -2.21 24.43
C ARG A 196 12.18 -2.79 23.18
N ARG A 197 10.92 -2.46 22.95
CA ARG A 197 10.15 -2.89 21.77
C ARG A 197 10.75 -2.34 20.47
N ALA A 198 11.35 -1.14 20.50
CA ALA A 198 11.86 -0.47 19.31
C ALA A 198 12.93 -1.30 18.57
N GLY A 199 13.86 -1.94 19.27
CA GLY A 199 14.92 -2.76 18.65
C GLY A 199 14.36 -3.96 17.87
N ARG A 200 13.38 -4.68 18.47
CA ARG A 200 12.72 -5.81 17.83
C ARG A 200 11.91 -5.38 16.61
N LEU A 201 11.11 -4.33 16.73
CA LEU A 201 10.29 -3.81 15.63
C LEU A 201 11.13 -3.23 14.49
N ALA A 202 12.29 -2.62 14.79
CA ALA A 202 13.23 -2.17 13.77
C ALA A 202 13.84 -3.35 12.98
N LEU A 203 14.20 -4.44 13.65
CA LEU A 203 14.64 -5.67 12.98
C LEU A 203 13.53 -6.27 12.11
N TRP A 204 12.30 -6.25 12.60
CA TRP A 204 11.13 -6.70 11.86
C TRP A 204 10.90 -5.86 10.60
N GLY A 205 10.92 -4.52 10.68
CA GLY A 205 10.79 -3.64 9.53
C GLY A 205 11.86 -3.90 8.46
N ARG A 206 13.12 -4.10 8.85
CA ARG A 206 14.19 -4.46 7.92
C ARG A 206 13.96 -5.82 7.24
N ARG A 207 13.45 -6.80 7.98
CA ARG A 207 13.10 -8.11 7.41
C ARG A 207 11.98 -7.97 6.37
N LEU A 208 10.94 -7.20 6.65
CA LEU A 208 9.84 -6.94 5.71
C LEU A 208 10.35 -6.42 4.37
N VAL A 209 11.23 -5.41 4.40
CA VAL A 209 11.84 -4.85 3.19
C VAL A 209 12.67 -5.88 2.43
N GLY A 210 13.51 -6.64 3.13
CA GLY A 210 14.34 -7.67 2.51
C GLY A 210 13.51 -8.73 1.79
N GLU A 211 12.43 -9.19 2.42
CA GLU A 211 11.52 -10.18 1.81
C GLU A 211 10.73 -9.56 0.65
N ALA A 212 10.23 -8.33 0.79
CA ALA A 212 9.51 -7.65 -0.29
C ALA A 212 10.38 -7.48 -1.54
N LEU A 213 11.63 -7.03 -1.38
CA LEU A 213 12.58 -6.91 -2.50
C LEU A 213 12.91 -8.26 -3.12
N SER A 214 13.04 -9.32 -2.30
CA SER A 214 13.29 -10.68 -2.78
C SER A 214 12.16 -11.18 -3.68
N GLN A 215 10.90 -10.97 -3.27
CA GLN A 215 9.74 -11.37 -4.06
C GLN A 215 9.57 -10.50 -5.31
N ALA A 216 9.83 -9.20 -5.21
CA ALA A 216 9.80 -8.30 -6.36
C ALA A 216 10.83 -8.71 -7.44
N GLN A 217 12.04 -9.10 -7.03
CA GLN A 217 13.07 -9.63 -7.95
C GLN A 217 12.62 -10.93 -8.61
N ARG A 218 11.97 -11.83 -7.86
CA ARG A 218 11.43 -13.07 -8.39
C ARG A 218 10.36 -12.79 -9.45
N VAL A 219 9.37 -11.95 -9.14
CA VAL A 219 8.32 -11.56 -10.08
C VAL A 219 8.90 -10.91 -11.34
N ALA A 220 9.88 -10.01 -11.20
CA ALA A 220 10.54 -9.37 -12.34
C ALA A 220 11.29 -10.39 -13.24
N ALA A 221 11.84 -11.45 -12.66
CA ALA A 221 12.51 -12.51 -13.42
C ALA A 221 11.55 -13.50 -14.10
N GLU A 222 10.34 -13.69 -13.55
CA GLU A 222 9.33 -14.62 -14.04
C GLU A 222 8.32 -13.94 -15.01
N ARG A 223 8.23 -12.59 -14.99
CA ARG A 223 7.24 -11.82 -15.75
C ARG A 223 7.90 -10.72 -16.60
N ASP A 224 8.36 -11.13 -17.78
CA ASP A 224 8.99 -10.21 -18.75
C ASP A 224 8.06 -9.05 -19.14
N ALA A 225 6.74 -9.28 -19.23
CA ALA A 225 5.76 -8.27 -19.56
C ALA A 225 5.80 -7.08 -18.57
N LEU A 226 5.86 -7.33 -17.24
CA LEU A 226 6.00 -6.25 -16.25
C LEU A 226 7.29 -5.47 -16.41
N SER A 227 8.39 -6.14 -16.76
CA SER A 227 9.67 -5.49 -16.98
C SER A 227 9.62 -4.53 -18.19
N THR A 228 8.80 -4.83 -19.20
CA THR A 228 8.64 -3.97 -20.39
C THR A 228 7.95 -2.65 -20.06
N LEU A 229 7.13 -2.56 -19.02
CA LEU A 229 6.56 -1.28 -18.57
C LEU A 229 7.64 -0.28 -18.17
N LEU A 230 8.65 -0.74 -17.45
CA LEU A 230 9.76 0.11 -17.00
C LEU A 230 10.77 0.38 -18.10
N VAL A 231 11.11 -0.63 -18.92
CA VAL A 231 12.15 -0.50 -19.98
C VAL A 231 11.62 0.27 -21.19
N GLY A 232 10.29 0.37 -21.35
CA GLY A 232 9.67 1.01 -22.50
C GLY A 232 9.62 0.10 -23.74
N GLY A 233 9.12 0.64 -24.85
CA GLY A 233 9.01 -0.02 -26.14
C GLY A 233 9.55 0.87 -27.27
N VAL A 234 9.41 0.42 -28.52
CA VAL A 234 9.91 1.15 -29.71
C VAL A 234 9.31 2.57 -29.79
N ASP A 235 8.06 2.72 -29.37
CA ASP A 235 7.31 4.00 -29.42
C ASP A 235 6.91 4.53 -28.04
N ARG A 236 7.49 3.97 -26.95
CA ARG A 236 7.18 4.38 -25.57
C ARG A 236 8.45 4.73 -24.82
N PRO A 237 8.45 5.87 -24.10
CA PRO A 237 9.55 6.20 -23.22
C PRO A 237 9.66 5.13 -22.13
N GLY A 238 10.87 4.69 -21.86
CA GLY A 238 11.20 3.77 -20.76
C GLY A 238 12.20 4.41 -19.82
N ALA A 239 12.33 3.83 -18.62
CA ALA A 239 13.36 4.19 -17.68
C ALA A 239 14.73 3.72 -18.20
N ASP A 240 15.70 4.61 -18.26
CA ASP A 240 17.08 4.20 -18.39
C ASP A 240 17.63 3.63 -17.08
N LEU A 241 18.82 3.04 -17.11
CA LEU A 241 19.44 2.46 -15.92
C LEU A 241 19.64 3.50 -14.81
N ALA A 242 19.86 4.77 -15.15
CA ALA A 242 20.00 5.84 -14.16
C ALA A 242 18.66 6.16 -13.51
N GLU A 243 17.56 6.15 -14.27
CA GLU A 243 16.20 6.35 -13.74
C GLU A 243 15.79 5.20 -12.81
N VAL A 244 16.05 3.96 -13.20
CA VAL A 244 15.84 2.79 -12.32
C VAL A 244 16.65 2.94 -11.02
N GLY A 245 17.90 3.41 -11.11
CA GLY A 245 18.72 3.71 -9.93
C GLY A 245 18.09 4.79 -9.04
N ARG A 246 17.56 5.85 -9.63
CA ARG A 246 16.85 6.92 -8.90
C ARG A 246 15.55 6.40 -8.26
N MET A 247 14.80 5.55 -8.93
CA MET A 247 13.61 4.89 -8.38
C MET A 247 13.95 4.12 -7.10
N PHE A 248 14.95 3.25 -7.12
CA PHE A 248 15.39 2.52 -5.93
C PHE A 248 15.88 3.43 -4.80
N ALA A 249 16.53 4.55 -5.13
CA ALA A 249 16.94 5.54 -4.14
C ALA A 249 15.71 6.17 -3.46
N ARG A 250 14.67 6.55 -4.22
CA ARG A 250 13.41 7.08 -3.67
C ARG A 250 12.69 6.05 -2.79
N LEU A 251 12.59 4.79 -3.21
CA LEU A 251 12.00 3.70 -2.41
C LEU A 251 12.72 3.56 -1.06
N THR A 252 14.06 3.60 -1.07
CA THR A 252 14.89 3.49 0.14
C THR A 252 14.69 4.69 1.07
N GLU A 253 14.63 5.90 0.52
CA GLU A 253 14.38 7.12 1.29
C GLU A 253 12.98 7.12 1.90
N ASN A 254 11.95 6.73 1.15
CA ASN A 254 10.58 6.60 1.64
C ASN A 254 10.50 5.59 2.78
N HIS A 255 11.15 4.42 2.62
CA HIS A 255 11.22 3.44 3.69
C HIS A 255 11.89 4.01 4.94
N THR A 256 13.01 4.73 4.79
CA THR A 256 13.69 5.36 5.93
C THR A 256 12.79 6.36 6.64
N ARG A 257 12.03 7.16 5.90
CA ARG A 257 11.02 8.09 6.47
C ARG A 257 9.90 7.36 7.21
N ARG A 258 9.39 6.24 6.67
CA ARG A 258 8.37 5.42 7.35
C ARG A 258 8.89 4.85 8.66
N MET A 259 10.08 4.29 8.66
CA MET A 259 10.70 3.77 9.90
C MET A 259 10.85 4.88 10.95
N ALA A 260 11.34 6.05 10.55
CA ALA A 260 11.45 7.20 11.44
C ALA A 260 10.08 7.68 11.96
N ALA A 261 9.03 7.64 11.15
CA ALA A 261 7.67 7.96 11.58
C ALA A 261 7.17 7.02 12.69
N LEU A 262 7.52 5.74 12.64
CA LEU A 262 7.26 4.76 13.71
C LEU A 262 8.14 4.97 14.95
N GLY A 263 9.17 5.82 14.90
CA GLY A 263 10.18 5.93 15.94
C GLY A 263 11.23 4.80 15.90
N LEU A 264 11.43 4.20 14.73
CA LEU A 264 12.34 3.07 14.50
C LEU A 264 13.53 3.50 13.63
N SER A 265 14.67 2.80 13.75
CA SER A 265 15.79 2.93 12.83
C SER A 265 15.61 1.99 11.63
N ALA A 266 15.83 2.51 10.41
CA ALA A 266 15.84 1.71 9.17
C ALA A 266 17.07 0.79 9.09
#